data_9046f3e3fedadf0e771d7877f5ebc879
#
_entry.id   9046f3e3fedadf0e771d7877f5ebc879
#
_cell.length_a   1.000
_cell.length_b   1.000
_cell.length_c   1.000
_cell.angle_alpha   90.00
_cell.angle_beta   90.00
_cell.angle_gamma   90.00
#
_symmetry.space_group_name_H-M   'P 1'
#
loop_
_entity.id
_entity.type
_entity.pdbx_description
1 polymer ?
#
loop_
_entity_poly.entity_id
_entity_poly.type
_entity_poly.pdbx_seq_one_letter_code
_entity_poly.pdbx_strand_id
1 'polypeptide(L)'
;GSSSTGYRGIFKNFTFKPANREISENAHTRMGDFMNGVQSAVAELNEQTLGMDMEQKIKRIHDYICQRVTYRNDNTLWVHSAASLFLDADPAFVCEGYAKSMKIFCYYMGINCACISGTARGTSSGTPGAHMWNYVQMDDGNWYLVDATWDDVGTPPSSRYLLVGRATKGQYITIGEERVEYTSFSTTSAETAGPVFILPVLAEESYADNKGKNEPAVTSCLLYTSDA
;
A
#
# COMPACT_ATOMS: atom_id res chain seq x y z
N GLY A 1 23.98 2.49 25.04
CA GLY A 1 22.60 2.17 25.31
C GLY A 1 21.73 2.96 24.31
N SER A 2 21.27 2.33 23.22
CA SER A 2 20.35 2.95 22.29
C SER A 2 18.95 2.86 22.84
N SER A 3 18.34 3.97 23.20
CA SER A 3 16.93 4.06 23.55
C SER A 3 16.11 4.03 22.28
N SER A 4 15.46 2.91 21.97
CA SER A 4 14.40 2.86 21.00
C SER A 4 13.19 3.58 21.58
N THR A 5 12.92 4.80 21.17
CA THR A 5 11.66 5.49 21.44
C THR A 5 10.58 4.89 20.53
N GLY A 6 10.05 3.75 20.95
CA GLY A 6 8.83 3.23 20.37
C GLY A 6 7.68 4.14 20.75
N TYR A 7 7.04 4.77 19.78
CA TYR A 7 5.79 5.48 19.99
C TYR A 7 4.70 4.46 20.30
N ARG A 8 4.45 4.19 21.60
CA ARG A 8 3.19 3.60 22.02
C ARG A 8 2.14 4.69 22.04
N GLY A 9 1.43 4.84 20.95
CA GLY A 9 0.17 5.59 20.95
C GLY A 9 -0.84 4.84 21.83
N ILE A 10 -0.98 5.24 23.09
CA ILE A 10 -2.07 4.76 23.93
C ILE A 10 -3.29 5.57 23.51
N PHE A 11 -4.09 5.00 22.62
CA PHE A 11 -5.41 5.54 22.31
C PHE A 11 -6.32 5.33 23.53
N LYS A 12 -6.42 6.32 24.39
CA LYS A 12 -7.15 6.17 25.64
C LYS A 12 -8.67 6.26 25.54
N ASN A 13 -9.24 6.78 24.46
CA ASN A 13 -10.69 6.81 24.26
C ASN A 13 -11.02 6.86 22.76
N PHE A 14 -11.30 5.72 22.15
CA PHE A 14 -12.02 5.67 20.91
C PHE A 14 -13.52 5.78 21.21
N THR A 15 -14.12 6.92 20.97
CA THR A 15 -15.56 6.99 20.85
C THR A 15 -15.89 6.67 19.40
N PHE A 16 -16.26 5.44 19.11
CA PHE A 16 -16.89 5.08 17.85
C PHE A 16 -18.21 5.84 17.77
N LYS A 17 -18.30 6.83 16.91
CA LYS A 17 -19.58 7.37 16.47
C LYS A 17 -19.88 6.72 15.13
N PRO A 18 -20.68 5.64 15.09
CA PRO A 18 -21.06 5.04 13.81
C PRO A 18 -21.88 6.07 13.03
N ALA A 19 -21.57 6.18 11.74
CA ALA A 19 -22.26 7.11 10.86
C ALA A 19 -23.74 6.75 10.65
N ASN A 20 -24.13 5.53 11.01
CA ASN A 20 -25.52 5.12 11.06
C ASN A 20 -25.77 4.14 12.22
N ARG A 21 -27.04 4.09 12.66
CA ARG A 21 -27.50 3.32 13.81
C ARG A 21 -27.37 1.81 13.64
N GLU A 22 -27.53 1.32 12.42
CA GLU A 22 -27.47 -0.11 12.08
C GLU A 22 -26.06 -0.70 12.28
N ILE A 23 -25.02 0.11 12.05
CA ILE A 23 -23.64 -0.28 12.33
C ILE A 23 -23.39 -0.44 13.85
N SER A 24 -24.07 0.36 14.69
CA SER A 24 -23.86 0.31 16.14
C SER A 24 -24.50 -0.91 16.81
N GLU A 25 -25.65 -1.35 16.32
CA GLU A 25 -26.40 -2.46 16.92
C GLU A 25 -25.72 -3.83 16.67
N ASN A 26 -24.95 -3.94 15.58
CA ASN A 26 -24.22 -5.15 15.21
C ASN A 26 -22.70 -4.98 15.24
N ALA A 27 -22.18 -3.91 15.83
CA ALA A 27 -20.77 -3.56 15.75
C ALA A 27 -19.84 -4.67 16.28
N HIS A 28 -20.20 -5.35 17.36
CA HIS A 28 -19.41 -6.43 17.91
C HIS A 28 -19.37 -7.67 16.99
N THR A 29 -20.52 -8.07 16.45
CA THR A 29 -20.62 -9.22 15.55
C THR A 29 -19.86 -8.91 14.26
N ARG A 30 -20.09 -7.75 13.66
CA ARG A 30 -19.39 -7.32 12.44
C ARG A 30 -17.89 -7.14 12.65
N MET A 31 -17.46 -6.68 13.83
CA MET A 31 -16.03 -6.60 14.14
C MET A 31 -15.40 -8.00 14.23
N GLY A 32 -16.09 -8.95 14.85
CA GLY A 32 -15.67 -10.36 14.90
C GLY A 32 -15.55 -10.95 13.50
N ASP A 33 -16.57 -10.79 12.68
CA ASP A 33 -16.59 -11.27 11.29
C ASP A 33 -15.49 -10.62 10.45
N PHE A 34 -15.30 -9.31 10.60
CA PHE A 34 -14.22 -8.59 9.94
C PHE A 34 -12.83 -9.15 10.34
N MET A 35 -12.59 -9.33 11.63
CA MET A 35 -11.31 -9.88 12.12
C MET A 35 -11.09 -11.31 11.65
N ASN A 36 -12.14 -12.14 11.63
CA ASN A 36 -12.08 -13.50 11.09
C ASN A 36 -11.78 -13.47 9.57
N GLY A 37 -12.41 -12.59 8.82
CA GLY A 37 -12.16 -12.39 7.40
C GLY A 37 -10.71 -11.96 7.13
N VAL A 38 -10.20 -11.00 7.90
CA VAL A 38 -8.79 -10.57 7.82
C VAL A 38 -7.85 -11.73 8.12
N GLN A 39 -8.08 -12.48 9.20
CA GLN A 39 -7.22 -13.60 9.58
C GLN A 39 -7.21 -14.70 8.50
N SER A 40 -8.37 -15.01 7.93
CA SER A 40 -8.49 -16.00 6.85
C SER A 40 -7.73 -15.56 5.60
N ALA A 41 -7.90 -14.30 5.19
CA ALA A 41 -7.20 -13.74 4.02
C ALA A 41 -5.69 -13.66 4.23
N VAL A 42 -5.25 -13.28 5.43
CA VAL A 42 -3.82 -13.26 5.80
C VAL A 42 -3.22 -14.67 5.82
N ALA A 43 -3.94 -15.66 6.33
CA ALA A 43 -3.49 -17.05 6.32
C ALA A 43 -3.33 -17.56 4.89
N GLU A 44 -4.31 -17.30 4.02
CA GLU A 44 -4.24 -17.62 2.60
C GLU A 44 -3.03 -16.96 1.93
N LEU A 45 -2.81 -15.66 2.15
CA LEU A 45 -1.67 -14.95 1.57
C LEU A 45 -0.32 -15.45 2.11
N ASN A 46 -0.22 -15.76 3.40
CA ASN A 46 0.99 -16.33 3.98
C ASN A 46 1.35 -17.67 3.33
N GLU A 47 0.36 -18.52 3.10
CA GLU A 47 0.55 -19.81 2.42
C GLU A 47 1.02 -19.60 0.96
N GLN A 48 0.36 -18.69 0.23
CA GLN A 48 0.69 -18.36 -1.15
C GLN A 48 2.05 -17.68 -1.31
N THR A 49 2.56 -17.04 -0.27
CA THR A 49 3.83 -16.27 -0.31
C THR A 49 4.98 -16.97 0.40
N LEU A 50 4.80 -18.24 0.78
CA LEU A 50 5.84 -19.02 1.42
C LEU A 50 7.08 -19.14 0.52
N GLY A 51 8.23 -18.73 1.04
CA GLY A 51 9.51 -18.74 0.29
C GLY A 51 9.69 -17.60 -0.70
N MET A 52 8.72 -16.69 -0.85
CA MET A 52 8.83 -15.51 -1.69
C MET A 52 9.69 -14.42 -1.04
N ASP A 53 10.43 -13.67 -1.85
CA ASP A 53 11.09 -12.45 -1.43
C ASP A 53 10.07 -11.32 -1.16
N MET A 54 10.54 -10.16 -0.68
CA MET A 54 9.65 -9.07 -0.30
C MET A 54 8.92 -8.48 -1.51
N GLU A 55 9.59 -8.35 -2.65
CA GLU A 55 8.99 -7.85 -3.89
C GLU A 55 7.83 -8.74 -4.35
N GLN A 56 8.06 -10.05 -4.36
CA GLN A 56 7.05 -11.03 -4.73
C GLN A 56 5.86 -11.02 -3.76
N LYS A 57 6.13 -10.85 -2.45
CA LYS A 57 5.06 -10.71 -1.44
C LYS A 57 4.21 -9.48 -1.67
N ILE A 58 4.83 -8.32 -1.90
CA ILE A 58 4.10 -7.08 -2.17
C ILE A 58 3.28 -7.22 -3.44
N LYS A 59 3.86 -7.77 -4.50
CA LYS A 59 3.12 -8.04 -5.73
C LYS A 59 1.95 -8.97 -5.49
N ARG A 60 2.11 -10.01 -4.69
CA ARG A 60 1.04 -10.96 -4.39
C ARG A 60 -0.10 -10.31 -3.61
N ILE A 61 0.21 -9.47 -2.62
CA ILE A 61 -0.80 -8.68 -1.88
C ILE A 61 -1.56 -7.76 -2.83
N HIS A 62 -0.84 -7.02 -3.66
CA HIS A 62 -1.40 -6.13 -4.67
C HIS A 62 -2.37 -6.87 -5.60
N ASP A 63 -1.92 -7.96 -6.22
CA ASP A 63 -2.74 -8.74 -7.15
C ASP A 63 -3.94 -9.40 -6.44
N TYR A 64 -3.77 -9.81 -5.18
CA TYR A 64 -4.85 -10.36 -4.36
C TYR A 64 -6.00 -9.37 -4.18
N ILE A 65 -5.67 -8.11 -3.92
CA ILE A 65 -6.68 -7.05 -3.76
C ILE A 65 -7.36 -6.79 -5.11
N CYS A 66 -6.60 -6.49 -6.16
CA CYS A 66 -7.14 -6.16 -7.48
C CYS A 66 -8.00 -7.27 -8.09
N GLN A 67 -7.70 -8.54 -7.80
CA GLN A 67 -8.47 -9.67 -8.34
C GLN A 67 -9.79 -9.93 -7.60
N ARG A 68 -9.98 -9.36 -6.41
CA ARG A 68 -11.13 -9.63 -5.53
C ARG A 68 -12.10 -8.49 -5.41
N VAL A 69 -11.74 -7.30 -5.84
CA VAL A 69 -12.58 -6.11 -5.71
C VAL A 69 -12.91 -5.52 -7.07
N THR A 70 -13.97 -4.76 -7.11
CA THR A 70 -14.36 -3.97 -8.28
C THR A 70 -14.30 -2.49 -7.92
N TYR A 71 -13.65 -1.66 -8.74
CA TYR A 71 -13.70 -0.22 -8.55
C TYR A 71 -15.13 0.29 -8.80
N ARG A 72 -15.77 0.77 -7.75
CA ARG A 72 -17.14 1.29 -7.81
C ARG A 72 -17.34 2.40 -6.78
N ASN A 73 -17.80 3.55 -7.23
CA ASN A 73 -18.24 4.61 -6.34
C ASN A 73 -19.78 4.65 -6.33
N ASP A 74 -20.37 4.12 -5.27
CA ASP A 74 -21.80 4.10 -5.03
C ASP A 74 -22.25 5.17 -4.01
N ASN A 75 -21.35 6.11 -3.67
CA ASN A 75 -21.57 7.18 -2.69
C ASN A 75 -21.85 6.68 -1.26
N THR A 76 -21.56 5.44 -0.93
CA THR A 76 -21.63 4.91 0.43
C THR A 76 -20.28 5.04 1.12
N LEU A 77 -20.30 5.12 2.46
CA LEU A 77 -19.06 5.06 3.24
C LEU A 77 -18.39 3.70 3.19
N TRP A 78 -19.10 2.67 2.74
CA TRP A 78 -18.64 1.29 2.72
C TRP A 78 -17.53 1.07 1.71
N VAL A 79 -17.63 1.66 0.53
CA VAL A 79 -16.60 1.58 -0.52
C VAL A 79 -15.29 2.29 -0.16
N HIS A 80 -15.31 3.12 0.88
CA HIS A 80 -14.12 3.76 1.47
C HIS A 80 -13.46 2.90 2.55
N SER A 81 -14.00 1.71 2.83
CA SER A 81 -13.54 0.84 3.89
C SER A 81 -12.94 -0.44 3.33
N ALA A 82 -11.83 -0.88 3.91
CA ALA A 82 -11.29 -2.21 3.63
C ALA A 82 -12.23 -3.34 4.07
N ALA A 83 -13.25 -3.06 4.88
CA ALA A 83 -14.18 -4.06 5.38
C ALA A 83 -14.96 -4.78 4.27
N SER A 84 -15.24 -4.10 3.16
CA SER A 84 -15.90 -4.71 2.01
C SER A 84 -15.16 -5.94 1.49
N LEU A 85 -13.83 -5.92 1.42
CA LEU A 85 -13.02 -7.08 0.99
C LEU A 85 -13.21 -8.31 1.87
N PHE A 86 -13.49 -8.11 3.15
CA PHE A 86 -13.52 -9.18 4.15
C PHE A 86 -14.93 -9.64 4.52
N LEU A 87 -15.94 -8.84 4.19
CA LEU A 87 -17.33 -9.08 4.63
C LEU A 87 -18.32 -9.28 3.48
N ASP A 88 -18.01 -8.79 2.28
CA ASP A 88 -18.94 -8.82 1.17
C ASP A 88 -18.66 -9.97 0.21
N ALA A 89 -19.72 -10.50 -0.40
CA ALA A 89 -19.61 -11.49 -1.46
C ALA A 89 -19.17 -10.85 -2.81
N ASP A 90 -19.44 -9.55 -3.00
CA ASP A 90 -19.06 -8.75 -4.17
C ASP A 90 -18.39 -7.46 -3.69
N PRO A 91 -17.11 -7.56 -3.29
CA PRO A 91 -16.40 -6.41 -2.72
C PRO A 91 -16.21 -5.28 -3.73
N ALA A 92 -16.43 -4.04 -3.26
CA ALA A 92 -16.24 -2.86 -4.07
C ALA A 92 -15.51 -1.77 -3.31
N PHE A 93 -14.59 -1.08 -4.01
CA PHE A 93 -13.79 -0.02 -3.45
C PHE A 93 -13.76 1.24 -4.32
N VAL A 94 -13.51 2.36 -3.67
CA VAL A 94 -12.77 3.51 -4.23
C VAL A 94 -11.32 3.44 -3.75
N CYS A 95 -10.46 4.35 -4.17
CA CYS A 95 -9.02 4.37 -3.87
C CYS A 95 -8.70 4.14 -2.38
N GLU A 96 -9.52 4.67 -1.49
CA GLU A 96 -9.34 4.54 -0.04
C GLU A 96 -9.45 3.09 0.45
N GLY A 97 -10.36 2.31 -0.12
CA GLY A 97 -10.52 0.88 0.19
C GLY A 97 -9.29 0.06 -0.23
N TYR A 98 -8.75 0.31 -1.43
CA TYR A 98 -7.51 -0.32 -1.92
C TYR A 98 -6.33 -0.01 -1.00
N ALA A 99 -6.10 1.26 -0.70
CA ALA A 99 -4.96 1.69 0.12
C ALA A 99 -5.04 1.13 1.55
N LYS A 100 -6.22 1.10 2.15
CA LYS A 100 -6.44 0.54 3.48
C LYS A 100 -6.25 -0.98 3.50
N SER A 101 -6.71 -1.69 2.48
CA SER A 101 -6.51 -3.14 2.36
C SER A 101 -5.03 -3.50 2.23
N MET A 102 -4.30 -2.78 1.39
CA MET A 102 -2.85 -2.91 1.25
C MET A 102 -2.14 -2.72 2.60
N LYS A 103 -2.52 -1.67 3.35
CA LYS A 103 -1.98 -1.38 4.69
C LYS A 103 -2.24 -2.52 5.68
N ILE A 104 -3.43 -3.12 5.67
CA ILE A 104 -3.80 -4.23 6.55
C ILE A 104 -2.92 -5.44 6.26
N PHE A 105 -2.83 -5.88 5.01
CA PHE A 105 -2.01 -7.04 4.66
C PHE A 105 -0.53 -6.82 4.94
N CYS A 106 0.02 -5.67 4.58
CA CYS A 106 1.40 -5.32 4.92
C CYS A 106 1.66 -5.40 6.43
N TYR A 107 0.74 -4.87 7.26
CA TYR A 107 0.87 -4.92 8.71
C TYR A 107 0.98 -6.35 9.24
N TYR A 108 0.08 -7.24 8.81
CA TYR A 108 0.08 -8.63 9.26
C TYR A 108 1.26 -9.45 8.71
N MET A 109 1.84 -9.03 7.60
CA MET A 109 3.02 -9.66 7.01
C MET A 109 4.35 -9.00 7.46
N GLY A 110 4.30 -8.07 8.42
CA GLY A 110 5.49 -7.41 8.98
C GLY A 110 6.17 -6.43 8.04
N ILE A 111 5.44 -5.88 7.05
CA ILE A 111 5.95 -4.95 6.06
C ILE A 111 5.51 -3.53 6.42
N ASN A 112 6.45 -2.60 6.45
CA ASN A 112 6.14 -1.20 6.70
C ASN A 112 5.40 -0.59 5.51
N CYS A 113 4.20 -0.09 5.77
CA CYS A 113 3.34 0.51 4.75
C CYS A 113 2.62 1.73 5.34
N ALA A 114 2.53 2.80 4.59
CA ALA A 114 1.76 4.00 4.94
C ALA A 114 0.64 4.23 3.93
N CYS A 115 -0.55 4.64 4.39
CA CYS A 115 -1.56 5.20 3.51
C CYS A 115 -1.25 6.69 3.31
N ILE A 116 -1.24 7.12 2.08
CA ILE A 116 -0.96 8.50 1.68
C ILE A 116 -2.22 9.08 1.05
N SER A 117 -2.67 10.20 1.56
CA SER A 117 -3.79 10.95 1.01
C SER A 117 -3.30 12.20 0.32
N GLY A 118 -3.89 12.53 -0.79
CA GLY A 118 -3.53 13.73 -1.52
C GLY A 118 -4.41 13.93 -2.74
N THR A 119 -3.84 14.53 -3.77
CA THR A 119 -4.43 14.62 -5.11
C THR A 119 -3.55 13.89 -6.10
N ALA A 120 -4.19 13.30 -7.11
CA ALA A 120 -3.49 12.66 -8.20
C ALA A 120 -4.18 12.97 -9.52
N ARG A 121 -3.38 12.99 -10.58
CA ARG A 121 -3.84 13.24 -11.95
C ARG A 121 -3.12 12.27 -12.89
N GLY A 122 -3.88 11.56 -13.70
CA GLY A 122 -3.32 10.79 -14.80
C GLY A 122 -2.77 11.71 -15.91
N THR A 123 -2.15 11.11 -16.90
CA THR A 123 -1.47 11.80 -17.99
C THR A 123 -2.39 12.56 -18.94
N SER A 124 -3.65 12.19 -19.05
CA SER A 124 -4.65 12.88 -19.84
C SER A 124 -5.23 14.06 -19.06
N SER A 125 -5.02 15.25 -19.55
CA SER A 125 -5.61 16.54 -19.20
C SER A 125 -6.83 16.51 -18.27
N GLY A 126 -6.65 16.35 -16.99
CA GLY A 126 -7.68 16.43 -15.98
C GLY A 126 -7.27 17.32 -14.81
N THR A 127 -8.23 17.84 -14.07
CA THR A 127 -7.95 18.47 -12.77
C THR A 127 -7.54 17.36 -11.79
N PRO A 128 -6.47 17.54 -10.98
CA PRO A 128 -6.14 16.58 -9.94
C PRO A 128 -7.33 16.33 -9.02
N GLY A 129 -7.64 15.06 -8.78
CA GLY A 129 -8.71 14.63 -7.89
C GLY A 129 -8.17 14.11 -6.57
N ALA A 130 -9.01 14.12 -5.52
CA ALA A 130 -8.67 13.49 -4.26
C ALA A 130 -8.36 12.00 -4.49
N HIS A 131 -7.25 11.53 -3.93
CA HIS A 131 -6.77 10.16 -4.12
C HIS A 131 -6.03 9.64 -2.90
N MET A 132 -6.01 8.31 -2.75
CA MET A 132 -5.27 7.63 -1.70
C MET A 132 -4.50 6.46 -2.31
N TRP A 133 -3.23 6.34 -1.90
CA TRP A 133 -2.30 5.30 -2.32
C TRP A 133 -1.41 4.86 -1.16
N ASN A 134 -0.39 4.06 -1.41
CA ASN A 134 0.51 3.58 -0.38
C ASN A 134 1.97 3.94 -0.67
N TYR A 135 2.73 4.16 0.42
CA TYR A 135 4.18 4.02 0.41
C TYR A 135 4.54 2.77 1.17
N VAL A 136 5.41 1.95 0.60
CA VAL A 136 5.89 0.69 1.16
C VAL A 136 7.40 0.76 1.33
N GLN A 137 7.89 0.40 2.50
CA GLN A 137 9.32 0.30 2.75
C GLN A 137 9.80 -1.11 2.39
N MET A 138 10.78 -1.17 1.49
CA MET A 138 11.38 -2.41 1.02
C MET A 138 12.60 -2.79 1.88
N ASP A 139 13.17 -3.95 1.59
CA ASP A 139 14.32 -4.52 2.31
C ASP A 139 15.64 -3.75 2.09
N ASP A 140 15.70 -2.90 1.06
CA ASP A 140 16.78 -1.93 0.87
C ASP A 140 16.68 -0.69 1.77
N GLY A 141 15.62 -0.63 2.62
CA GLY A 141 15.35 0.47 3.54
C GLY A 141 14.66 1.68 2.91
N ASN A 142 14.53 1.72 1.60
CA ASN A 142 13.88 2.82 0.89
C ASN A 142 12.37 2.63 0.79
N TRP A 143 11.67 3.74 0.53
CA TRP A 143 10.21 3.75 0.36
C TRP A 143 9.85 3.89 -1.11
N TYR A 144 8.83 3.15 -1.52
CA TYR A 144 8.33 3.11 -2.90
C TYR A 144 6.82 3.28 -2.91
N LEU A 145 6.31 3.89 -3.98
CA LEU A 145 4.88 4.06 -4.19
C LEU A 145 4.26 2.77 -4.70
N VAL A 146 3.07 2.47 -4.19
CA VAL A 146 2.16 1.43 -4.71
C VAL A 146 0.77 2.03 -4.84
N ASP A 147 0.18 1.94 -6.02
CA ASP A 147 -1.19 2.36 -6.28
C ASP A 147 -2.02 1.24 -6.92
N ALA A 148 -2.56 0.39 -6.07
CA ALA A 148 -3.39 -0.73 -6.51
C ALA A 148 -4.68 -0.29 -7.21
N THR A 149 -5.17 0.93 -6.94
CA THR A 149 -6.36 1.46 -7.62
C THR A 149 -6.11 1.66 -9.11
N TRP A 150 -4.96 2.24 -9.45
CA TRP A 150 -4.61 2.54 -10.84
C TRP A 150 -4.01 1.33 -11.57
N ASP A 151 -3.60 0.32 -10.82
CA ASP A 151 -3.17 -0.96 -11.38
C ASP A 151 -4.33 -1.96 -11.54
N ASP A 152 -5.52 -1.68 -10.97
CA ASP A 152 -6.71 -2.54 -11.14
C ASP A 152 -7.36 -2.32 -12.51
N VAL A 153 -6.61 -2.63 -13.55
CA VAL A 153 -7.02 -2.57 -14.95
C VAL A 153 -6.72 -3.91 -15.63
N GLY A 154 -7.79 -4.62 -15.99
CA GLY A 154 -7.68 -5.90 -16.70
C GLY A 154 -7.35 -7.10 -15.81
N THR A 155 -7.12 -8.24 -16.46
CA THR A 155 -6.77 -9.52 -15.81
C THR A 155 -5.66 -10.18 -16.60
N PRO A 156 -4.44 -10.32 -16.03
CA PRO A 156 -4.03 -9.92 -14.69
C PRO A 156 -4.00 -8.39 -14.51
N PRO A 157 -4.00 -7.90 -13.25
CA PRO A 157 -3.86 -6.48 -12.99
C PRO A 157 -2.51 -5.94 -13.49
N SER A 158 -2.46 -4.66 -13.78
CA SER A 158 -1.21 -3.96 -14.12
C SER A 158 -0.22 -4.01 -12.94
N SER A 159 1.04 -3.76 -13.21
CA SER A 159 2.08 -3.51 -12.20
C SER A 159 2.78 -2.17 -12.47
N ARG A 160 2.12 -1.28 -13.17
CA ARG A 160 2.67 -0.01 -13.59
C ARG A 160 2.95 0.94 -12.43
N TYR A 161 2.13 0.85 -11.40
CA TYR A 161 2.22 1.66 -10.18
C TYR A 161 2.68 0.83 -8.97
N LEU A 162 3.38 -0.28 -9.21
CA LEU A 162 3.88 -1.16 -8.19
C LEU A 162 5.37 -0.88 -7.91
N LEU A 163 5.69 -0.46 -6.69
CA LEU A 163 7.06 -0.21 -6.20
C LEU A 163 7.86 0.79 -7.05
N VAL A 164 7.19 1.86 -7.46
CA VAL A 164 7.81 2.92 -8.26
C VAL A 164 8.46 3.99 -7.38
N GLY A 165 9.57 4.53 -7.87
CA GLY A 165 10.28 5.64 -7.24
C GLY A 165 9.87 6.98 -7.82
N ARG A 166 10.54 8.02 -7.34
CA ARG A 166 10.39 9.40 -7.80
C ARG A 166 11.46 9.73 -8.82
N ALA A 167 11.14 9.67 -10.10
CA ALA A 167 12.09 9.93 -11.18
C ALA A 167 12.51 11.40 -11.32
N THR A 168 11.74 12.35 -10.75
CA THR A 168 12.03 13.78 -10.83
C THR A 168 11.75 14.47 -9.50
N LYS A 169 12.49 15.55 -9.24
CA LYS A 169 12.23 16.39 -8.07
C LYS A 169 10.84 16.99 -8.14
N GLY A 170 10.10 16.94 -7.03
CA GLY A 170 8.78 17.54 -6.89
C GLY A 170 7.66 16.51 -6.85
N GLN A 171 6.52 16.88 -7.44
CA GLN A 171 5.24 16.17 -7.30
C GLN A 171 4.97 15.15 -8.40
N TYR A 172 5.97 14.80 -9.19
CA TYR A 172 5.78 14.01 -10.40
C TYR A 172 6.49 12.67 -10.29
N ILE A 173 5.78 11.63 -10.70
CA ILE A 173 6.33 10.31 -10.91
C ILE A 173 6.28 10.02 -12.40
N THR A 174 7.41 9.60 -12.97
CA THR A 174 7.46 9.16 -14.35
C THR A 174 7.31 7.65 -14.39
N ILE A 175 6.30 7.17 -15.09
CA ILE A 175 6.02 5.75 -15.25
C ILE A 175 6.00 5.46 -16.74
N GLY A 176 7.03 4.73 -17.22
CA GLY A 176 7.23 4.56 -18.65
C GLY A 176 7.41 5.91 -19.36
N GLU A 177 6.67 6.12 -20.46
CA GLU A 177 6.65 7.39 -21.19
C GLU A 177 5.60 8.37 -20.66
N GLU A 178 4.78 7.97 -19.72
CA GLU A 178 3.72 8.80 -19.16
C GLU A 178 4.16 9.44 -17.86
N ARG A 179 3.72 10.66 -17.67
CA ARG A 179 3.95 11.43 -16.47
C ARG A 179 2.70 11.43 -15.61
N VAL A 180 2.84 10.97 -14.37
CA VAL A 180 1.77 10.96 -13.38
C VAL A 180 2.11 11.94 -12.28
N GLU A 181 1.15 12.76 -11.88
CA GLU A 181 1.31 13.75 -10.84
C GLU A 181 0.62 13.29 -9.56
N TYR A 182 1.39 13.13 -8.49
CA TYR A 182 0.91 12.93 -7.14
C TYR A 182 1.33 14.08 -6.25
N THR A 183 0.38 14.64 -5.52
CA THR A 183 0.65 15.63 -4.49
C THR A 183 0.22 15.04 -3.15
N SER A 184 1.18 14.76 -2.28
CA SER A 184 0.88 14.30 -0.93
C SER A 184 0.57 15.50 -0.03
N PHE A 185 -0.48 15.41 0.76
CA PHE A 185 -0.77 16.36 1.81
C PHE A 185 -0.15 15.87 3.13
N SER A 186 0.55 16.77 3.79
CA SER A 186 0.75 16.63 5.22
C SER A 186 -0.63 16.78 5.89
N THR A 187 -1.07 15.79 6.63
CA THR A 187 -2.34 15.83 7.36
C THR A 187 -2.30 16.75 8.59
N THR A 188 -1.51 17.78 8.55
CA THR A 188 -1.59 18.86 9.52
C THR A 188 -2.77 19.75 9.15
N SER A 189 -3.97 19.39 9.57
CA SER A 189 -4.92 20.44 9.88
C SER A 189 -4.31 21.28 10.99
N ALA A 190 -4.28 22.58 10.83
CA ALA A 190 -3.72 23.52 11.79
C ALA A 190 -4.39 23.49 13.20
N GLU A 191 -5.32 22.59 13.41
CA GLU A 191 -6.13 22.44 14.63
C GLU A 191 -5.61 21.39 15.62
N THR A 192 -4.63 20.58 15.27
CA THR A 192 -4.08 19.60 16.20
C THR A 192 -2.59 19.85 16.41
N ALA A 193 -2.26 20.42 17.54
CA ALA A 193 -0.90 20.46 18.09
C ALA A 193 -0.45 19.02 18.45
N GLY A 194 -0.47 18.13 17.49
CA GLY A 194 0.02 16.76 17.56
C GLY A 194 1.37 16.62 16.87
N PRO A 195 2.09 15.52 17.08
CA PRO A 195 3.36 15.29 16.39
C PRO A 195 3.12 15.33 14.88
N VAL A 196 3.90 16.13 14.18
CA VAL A 196 3.86 16.23 12.72
C VAL A 196 4.15 14.85 12.15
N PHE A 197 3.25 14.29 11.38
CA PHE A 197 3.51 13.09 10.63
C PHE A 197 4.42 13.43 9.45
N ILE A 198 5.66 13.02 9.54
CA ILE A 198 6.63 13.23 8.45
C ILE A 198 6.39 12.10 7.44
N LEU A 199 5.98 12.48 6.23
CA LEU A 199 5.85 11.52 5.14
C LEU A 199 7.22 10.92 4.80
N PRO A 200 7.29 9.61 4.58
CA PRO A 200 8.51 9.00 4.07
C PRO A 200 8.91 9.60 2.72
N VAL A 201 10.21 9.73 2.51
CA VAL A 201 10.76 10.17 1.22
C VAL A 201 10.86 8.97 0.30
N LEU A 202 10.27 9.06 -0.89
CA LEU A 202 10.38 8.01 -1.90
C LEU A 202 11.81 7.94 -2.46
N ALA A 203 12.23 6.71 -2.80
CA ALA A 203 13.40 6.50 -3.64
C ALA A 203 13.28 7.26 -4.97
N GLU A 204 14.40 7.63 -5.57
CA GLU A 204 14.38 8.30 -6.89
C GLU A 204 13.94 7.35 -8.00
N GLU A 205 14.46 6.13 -7.98
CA GLU A 205 14.20 5.08 -8.98
C GLU A 205 13.25 4.03 -8.45
N SER A 206 12.74 3.16 -9.33
CA SER A 206 11.93 2.01 -8.94
C SER A 206 12.73 1.02 -8.10
N TYR A 207 12.03 0.18 -7.34
CA TYR A 207 12.70 -0.87 -6.58
C TYR A 207 13.47 -1.84 -7.50
N ALA A 208 12.90 -2.18 -8.65
CA ALA A 208 13.55 -3.05 -9.63
C ALA A 208 14.90 -2.48 -10.11
N ASP A 209 14.94 -1.15 -10.39
CA ASP A 209 16.17 -0.48 -10.81
C ASP A 209 17.21 -0.41 -9.69
N ASN A 210 16.78 -0.19 -8.44
CA ASN A 210 17.65 -0.13 -7.27
C ASN A 210 18.18 -1.50 -6.87
N LYS A 211 17.36 -2.56 -6.95
CA LYS A 211 17.76 -3.94 -6.66
C LYS A 211 18.93 -4.38 -7.54
N GLY A 212 18.87 -4.08 -8.83
CA GLY A 212 19.95 -4.42 -9.77
C GLY A 212 21.28 -3.71 -9.48
N LYS A 213 21.25 -2.55 -8.80
CA LYS A 213 22.48 -1.81 -8.43
C LYS A 213 23.13 -2.35 -7.15
N ASN A 214 22.37 -2.97 -6.27
CA ASN A 214 22.82 -3.47 -4.98
C ASN A 214 23.26 -4.94 -5.04
N GLU A 215 23.01 -5.64 -6.14
CA GLU A 215 23.61 -6.96 -6.33
C GLU A 215 25.13 -6.82 -6.50
N PRO A 216 25.95 -7.49 -5.65
CA PRO A 216 27.38 -7.48 -5.84
C PRO A 216 27.68 -8.03 -7.23
N ALA A 217 28.48 -7.30 -8.02
CA ALA A 217 28.92 -7.79 -9.32
C ALA A 217 29.45 -9.21 -9.14
N VAL A 218 28.77 -10.19 -9.73
CA VAL A 218 29.22 -11.57 -9.72
C VAL A 218 30.51 -11.58 -10.51
N THR A 219 31.63 -11.44 -9.81
CA THR A 219 32.96 -11.65 -10.38
C THR A 219 32.98 -13.12 -10.77
N SER A 220 32.83 -13.41 -12.05
CA SER A 220 32.97 -14.74 -12.57
C SER A 220 34.38 -15.25 -12.16
N CYS A 221 34.39 -16.06 -11.14
CA CYS A 221 35.59 -16.79 -10.76
C CYS A 221 35.84 -17.81 -11.89
N LEU A 222 36.65 -17.44 -12.86
CA LEU A 222 37.20 -18.39 -13.82
C LEU A 222 37.93 -19.43 -13.00
N LEU A 223 37.31 -20.59 -12.83
CA LEU A 223 38.02 -21.79 -12.39
C LEU A 223 39.09 -22.12 -13.46
N TYR A 224 40.29 -21.75 -13.15
CA TYR A 224 41.47 -22.27 -13.86
C TYR A 224 41.56 -23.75 -13.48
N THR A 225 41.12 -24.64 -14.35
CA THR A 225 41.51 -26.03 -14.30
C THR A 225 42.89 -26.11 -14.89
N SER A 226 43.91 -26.19 -14.03
CA SER A 226 45.25 -26.60 -14.44
C SER A 226 45.23 -28.11 -14.66
N ASP A 227 45.16 -28.53 -15.90
CA ASP A 227 45.61 -29.86 -16.29
C ASP A 227 47.13 -29.89 -16.23
N ALA A 228 47.65 -30.78 -15.40
CA ALA A 228 49.01 -31.31 -15.45
C ALA A 228 48.99 -32.75 -14.94
#